data_513ccbe99da9083772d4a7901c36c171
#
_entry.id   513ccbe99da9083772d4a7901c36c171
#
_cell.length_a   1.000
_cell.length_b   1.000
_cell.length_c   1.000
_cell.angle_alpha   90.00
_cell.angle_beta   90.00
_cell.angle_gamma   90.00
#
_symmetry.space_group_name_H-M   'P 1'
#
loop_
_entity.id
_entity.type
_entity.pdbx_description
1 polymer ?
#
loop_
_entity_poly.entity_id
_entity_poly.type
_entity_poly.pdbx_seq_one_letter_code
_entity_poly.pdbx_strand_id
1 'polypeptide(L)'
;MEKADSYQVRKLNPRKEYLIQVPGSKSITNRAFLLAALSGKKCVLSGVLFSDDTRGFLDCLIQLGFRVEIKEEKQKVTIQGTDGRIPNPEASINVRSAGTAARFLTVALAFAGGNYYLDASEQMRKRPMEPILKILEKLNVKFRFNNEEYHFPFELSSQFTEDGSGRR
;
A
#
# COMPACT_ATOMS: atom_id res chain seq x y z
N MET A 1 13.66 -22.96 -22.61
CA MET A 1 13.33 -21.85 -23.51
C MET A 1 14.51 -20.88 -23.47
N GLU A 2 15.27 -20.80 -24.55
CA GLU A 2 16.32 -19.78 -24.70
C GLU A 2 15.67 -18.40 -24.70
N LYS A 3 16.12 -17.52 -23.82
CA LYS A 3 15.76 -16.10 -23.86
C LYS A 3 16.35 -15.52 -25.14
N ALA A 4 15.54 -15.09 -26.07
CA ALA A 4 16.01 -14.32 -27.20
C ALA A 4 16.63 -13.00 -26.68
N ASP A 5 17.92 -12.77 -26.95
CA ASP A 5 18.66 -11.57 -26.54
C ASP A 5 18.23 -10.30 -27.29
N SER A 6 17.35 -10.43 -28.27
CA SER A 6 16.83 -9.33 -29.06
C SER A 6 15.40 -9.59 -29.53
N TYR A 7 14.63 -8.52 -29.67
CA TYR A 7 13.28 -8.52 -30.21
C TYR A 7 13.20 -7.59 -31.41
N GLN A 8 12.81 -8.11 -32.57
CA GLN A 8 12.64 -7.32 -33.79
C GLN A 8 11.31 -6.57 -33.73
N VAL A 9 11.37 -5.26 -33.56
CA VAL A 9 10.19 -4.38 -33.58
C VAL A 9 9.70 -4.17 -35.00
N ARG A 10 8.39 -4.42 -35.22
CA ARG A 10 7.75 -4.15 -36.51
C ARG A 10 7.42 -2.65 -36.62
N LYS A 11 7.76 -2.05 -37.76
CA LYS A 11 7.41 -0.67 -38.05
C LYS A 11 5.90 -0.55 -38.23
N LEU A 12 5.27 0.35 -37.48
CA LEU A 12 3.85 0.61 -37.62
C LEU A 12 3.58 1.47 -38.86
N ASN A 13 2.39 1.27 -39.49
CA ASN A 13 1.95 2.11 -40.58
C ASN A 13 1.39 3.44 -40.01
N PRO A 14 2.02 4.61 -40.30
CA PRO A 14 1.58 5.91 -39.75
C PRO A 14 0.20 6.38 -40.23
N ARG A 15 -0.36 5.74 -41.27
CA ARG A 15 -1.72 6.04 -41.78
C ARG A 15 -2.81 5.17 -41.19
N LYS A 16 -2.47 4.25 -40.29
CA LYS A 16 -3.42 3.31 -39.68
C LYS A 16 -3.62 3.66 -38.20
N GLU A 17 -4.87 3.73 -37.78
CA GLU A 17 -5.20 3.84 -36.35
C GLU A 17 -4.99 2.49 -35.64
N TYR A 18 -4.42 2.54 -34.43
CA TYR A 18 -4.20 1.40 -33.58
C TYR A 18 -4.85 1.64 -32.22
N LEU A 19 -5.84 0.83 -31.89
CA LEU A 19 -6.44 0.84 -30.57
C LEU A 19 -5.68 -0.16 -29.69
N ILE A 20 -5.05 0.36 -28.63
CA ILE A 20 -4.31 -0.46 -27.66
C ILE A 20 -5.00 -0.35 -26.31
N GLN A 21 -5.49 -1.46 -25.80
CA GLN A 21 -6.02 -1.55 -24.44
C GLN A 21 -4.88 -1.91 -23.50
N VAL A 22 -4.59 -1.03 -22.56
CA VAL A 22 -3.57 -1.25 -21.53
C VAL A 22 -4.22 -1.70 -20.21
N PRO A 23 -3.55 -2.54 -19.41
CA PRO A 23 -4.04 -2.89 -18.08
C PRO A 23 -4.08 -1.68 -17.15
N GLY A 24 -4.81 -1.79 -16.04
CA GLY A 24 -4.85 -0.77 -15.00
C GLY A 24 -3.47 -0.40 -14.45
N SER A 25 -3.32 0.81 -13.95
CA SER A 25 -2.06 1.27 -13.35
C SER A 25 -1.90 0.73 -11.93
N LYS A 26 -0.77 0.07 -11.64
CA LYS A 26 -0.41 -0.39 -10.29
C LYS A 26 -0.42 0.73 -9.26
N SER A 27 0.21 1.84 -9.58
CA SER A 27 0.31 2.99 -8.69
C SER A 27 -1.04 3.65 -8.40
N ILE A 28 -1.91 3.76 -9.40
CA ILE A 28 -3.26 4.32 -9.22
C ILE A 28 -4.09 3.36 -8.39
N THR A 29 -4.04 2.06 -8.68
CA THR A 29 -4.74 1.03 -7.92
C THR A 29 -4.42 1.08 -6.43
N ASN A 30 -3.15 1.10 -6.05
CA ASN A 30 -2.74 1.15 -4.65
C ASN A 30 -3.20 2.43 -3.94
N ARG A 31 -3.15 3.58 -4.62
CA ARG A 31 -3.69 4.83 -4.07
C ARG A 31 -5.20 4.77 -3.88
N ALA A 32 -5.91 4.23 -4.86
CA ALA A 32 -7.36 4.07 -4.80
C ALA A 32 -7.78 3.14 -3.65
N PHE A 33 -7.04 2.07 -3.38
CA PHE A 33 -7.27 1.19 -2.23
C PHE A 33 -7.17 1.95 -0.91
N LEU A 34 -6.10 2.74 -0.72
CA LEU A 34 -5.96 3.52 0.50
C LEU A 34 -7.07 4.56 0.67
N LEU A 35 -7.37 5.32 -0.38
CA LEU A 35 -8.43 6.33 -0.33
C LEU A 35 -9.79 5.70 -0.06
N ALA A 36 -10.09 4.54 -0.66
CA ALA A 36 -11.32 3.80 -0.39
C ALA A 36 -11.39 3.30 1.06
N ALA A 37 -10.29 2.77 1.59
CA ALA A 37 -10.20 2.27 2.96
C ALA A 37 -10.40 3.40 3.99
N LEU A 38 -9.80 4.56 3.76
CA LEU A 38 -9.89 5.72 4.65
C LEU A 38 -11.18 6.55 4.45
N SER A 39 -11.97 6.28 3.41
CA SER A 39 -13.23 6.98 3.18
C SER A 39 -14.29 6.59 4.22
N GLY A 40 -15.33 7.43 4.41
CA GLY A 40 -16.47 7.12 5.26
C GLY A 40 -17.54 6.25 4.58
N LYS A 41 -17.29 5.69 3.38
CA LYS A 41 -18.31 5.04 2.55
C LYS A 41 -17.82 3.71 1.96
N LYS A 42 -18.78 2.91 1.51
CA LYS A 42 -18.49 1.74 0.68
C LYS A 42 -18.08 2.20 -0.73
N CYS A 43 -16.87 1.83 -1.16
CA CYS A 43 -16.31 2.15 -2.46
C CYS A 43 -16.20 0.91 -3.33
N VAL A 44 -16.59 1.04 -4.61
CA VAL A 44 -16.40 0.02 -5.65
C VAL A 44 -15.37 0.53 -6.65
N LEU A 45 -14.25 -0.14 -6.73
CA LEU A 45 -13.16 0.17 -7.65
C LEU A 45 -13.22 -0.77 -8.84
N SER A 46 -13.23 -0.24 -10.07
CA SER A 46 -13.26 -1.00 -11.32
C SER A 46 -12.00 -0.75 -12.14
N GLY A 47 -11.59 -1.71 -12.97
CA GLY A 47 -10.34 -1.62 -13.73
C GLY A 47 -9.09 -1.78 -12.88
N VAL A 48 -9.21 -2.47 -11.76
CA VAL A 48 -8.12 -2.74 -10.83
C VAL A 48 -7.07 -3.63 -11.50
N LEU A 49 -5.80 -3.23 -11.40
CA LEU A 49 -4.69 -4.11 -11.76
C LEU A 49 -4.41 -5.08 -10.61
N PHE A 50 -4.49 -6.38 -10.89
CA PHE A 50 -4.02 -7.42 -9.96
C PHE A 50 -2.58 -7.81 -10.28
N SER A 51 -1.68 -7.43 -9.39
CA SER A 51 -0.25 -7.78 -9.39
C SER A 51 0.14 -8.18 -7.97
N ASP A 52 1.33 -8.74 -7.77
CA ASP A 52 1.81 -9.11 -6.43
C ASP A 52 1.79 -7.92 -5.46
N ASP A 53 2.14 -6.72 -5.94
CA ASP A 53 2.11 -5.51 -5.13
C ASP A 53 0.69 -5.10 -4.71
N THR A 54 -0.28 -5.17 -5.62
CA THR A 54 -1.67 -4.78 -5.33
C THR A 54 -2.38 -5.83 -4.48
N ARG A 55 -2.08 -7.12 -4.67
CA ARG A 55 -2.54 -8.19 -3.79
C ARG A 55 -1.95 -8.04 -2.39
N GLY A 56 -0.65 -7.77 -2.28
CA GLY A 56 -0.01 -7.50 -1.00
C GLY A 56 -0.62 -6.31 -0.26
N PHE A 57 -1.03 -5.25 -0.99
CA PHE A 57 -1.75 -4.14 -0.38
C PHE A 57 -3.12 -4.55 0.17
N LEU A 58 -3.90 -5.33 -0.61
CA LEU A 58 -5.21 -5.84 -0.17
C LEU A 58 -5.07 -6.75 1.05
N ASP A 59 -4.05 -7.62 1.09
CA ASP A 59 -3.78 -8.47 2.24
C ASP A 59 -3.48 -7.64 3.50
N CYS A 60 -2.70 -6.56 3.37
CA CYS A 60 -2.47 -5.63 4.48
C CYS A 60 -3.77 -4.97 4.95
N LEU A 61 -4.66 -4.54 4.05
CA LEU A 61 -5.95 -3.98 4.45
C LEU A 61 -6.81 -5.00 5.19
N ILE A 62 -6.82 -6.26 4.75
CA ILE A 62 -7.54 -7.35 5.44
C ILE A 62 -6.95 -7.60 6.83
N GLN A 63 -5.63 -7.64 6.96
CA GLN A 63 -4.93 -7.79 8.26
C GLN A 63 -5.22 -6.61 9.21
N LEU A 64 -5.38 -5.41 8.67
CA LEU A 64 -5.80 -4.21 9.39
C LEU A 64 -7.30 -4.19 9.74
N GLY A 65 -8.05 -5.23 9.37
CA GLY A 65 -9.46 -5.41 9.72
C GLY A 65 -10.45 -4.77 8.76
N PHE A 66 -10.01 -4.21 7.62
CA PHE A 66 -10.93 -3.69 6.61
C PHE A 66 -11.75 -4.80 5.94
N ARG A 67 -13.01 -4.51 5.65
CA ARG A 67 -13.87 -5.41 4.87
C ARG A 67 -13.60 -5.19 3.39
N VAL A 68 -13.03 -6.20 2.74
CA VAL A 68 -12.62 -6.18 1.33
C VAL A 68 -13.29 -7.34 0.60
N GLU A 69 -13.96 -7.06 -0.52
CA GLU A 69 -14.50 -8.06 -1.44
C GLU A 69 -13.75 -7.96 -2.77
N ILE A 70 -13.15 -9.06 -3.21
CA ILE A 70 -12.32 -9.12 -4.41
C ILE A 70 -13.03 -9.93 -5.49
N LYS A 71 -13.18 -9.37 -6.69
CA LYS A 71 -13.72 -10.02 -7.89
C LYS A 71 -12.72 -9.85 -9.04
N GLU A 72 -11.69 -10.69 -9.05
CA GLU A 72 -10.57 -10.56 -9.99
C GLU A 72 -11.00 -10.68 -11.45
N GLU A 73 -11.87 -11.66 -11.77
CA GLU A 73 -12.40 -11.86 -13.12
C GLU A 73 -13.11 -10.61 -13.69
N LYS A 74 -13.66 -9.77 -12.81
CA LYS A 74 -14.33 -8.51 -13.16
C LYS A 74 -13.42 -7.29 -12.98
N GLN A 75 -12.16 -7.50 -12.59
CA GLN A 75 -11.22 -6.43 -12.23
C GLN A 75 -11.84 -5.44 -11.24
N LYS A 76 -12.56 -5.95 -10.23
CA LYS A 76 -13.27 -5.15 -9.23
C LYS A 76 -12.84 -5.49 -7.82
N VAL A 77 -12.74 -4.45 -7.00
CA VAL A 77 -12.55 -4.55 -5.54
C VAL A 77 -13.56 -3.64 -4.88
N THR A 78 -14.24 -4.16 -3.87
CA THR A 78 -15.12 -3.36 -3.00
C THR A 78 -14.49 -3.25 -1.64
N ILE A 79 -14.37 -2.03 -1.12
CA ILE A 79 -13.81 -1.75 0.20
C ILE A 79 -14.84 -0.96 1.00
N GLN A 80 -15.10 -1.43 2.23
CA GLN A 80 -15.89 -0.67 3.20
C GLN A 80 -14.94 0.28 3.91
N GLY A 81 -15.07 1.56 3.64
CA GLY A 81 -14.29 2.60 4.28
C GLY A 81 -14.73 2.84 5.72
N THR A 82 -13.85 3.38 6.54
CA THR A 82 -13.96 3.49 8.01
C THR A 82 -13.78 4.91 8.54
N ASP A 83 -13.90 5.91 7.67
CA ASP A 83 -13.79 7.34 8.03
C ASP A 83 -12.46 7.69 8.72
N GLY A 84 -11.36 7.24 8.09
CA GLY A 84 -10.00 7.51 8.57
C GLY A 84 -9.51 6.59 9.69
N ARG A 85 -10.35 5.73 10.25
CA ARG A 85 -9.98 4.83 11.34
C ARG A 85 -9.39 3.53 10.82
N ILE A 86 -8.46 2.94 11.54
CA ILE A 86 -7.97 1.59 11.29
C ILE A 86 -8.76 0.64 12.19
N PRO A 87 -9.48 -0.36 11.63
CA PRO A 87 -10.35 -1.23 12.43
C PRO A 87 -9.62 -2.02 13.51
N ASN A 88 -8.42 -2.53 13.19
CA ASN A 88 -7.56 -3.21 14.16
C ASN A 88 -6.43 -2.26 14.58
N PRO A 89 -6.47 -1.66 15.79
CA PRO A 89 -5.44 -0.75 16.26
C PRO A 89 -4.16 -1.49 16.71
N GLU A 90 -4.17 -2.79 16.74
CA GLU A 90 -3.03 -3.67 17.00
C GLU A 90 -2.97 -4.74 15.91
N ALA A 91 -2.02 -4.63 14.99
CA ALA A 91 -1.92 -5.54 13.86
C ALA A 91 -0.47 -5.76 13.41
N SER A 92 -0.25 -6.91 12.78
CA SER A 92 0.98 -7.23 12.07
C SER A 92 0.65 -7.30 10.57
N ILE A 93 1.41 -6.57 9.77
CA ILE A 93 1.24 -6.56 8.31
C ILE A 93 2.56 -6.85 7.60
N ASN A 94 2.48 -7.50 6.44
CA ASN A 94 3.63 -7.70 5.57
C ASN A 94 3.36 -7.06 4.20
N VAL A 95 4.08 -5.98 3.91
CA VAL A 95 3.94 -5.21 2.66
C VAL A 95 4.59 -5.88 1.46
N ARG A 96 5.16 -7.07 1.64
CA ARG A 96 5.87 -7.82 0.60
C ARG A 96 6.93 -6.95 -0.09
N SER A 97 6.94 -6.87 -1.42
CA SER A 97 7.86 -6.05 -2.22
C SER A 97 7.25 -4.69 -2.64
N ALA A 98 6.04 -4.39 -2.16
CA ALA A 98 5.27 -3.24 -2.61
C ALA A 98 5.72 -1.94 -1.94
N GLY A 99 6.71 -1.25 -2.52
CA GLY A 99 7.22 0.01 -1.97
C GLY A 99 6.18 1.12 -1.82
N THR A 100 5.11 1.10 -2.61
CA THR A 100 3.96 2.02 -2.47
C THR A 100 3.13 1.67 -1.24
N ALA A 101 2.83 0.38 -1.03
CA ALA A 101 2.13 -0.10 0.17
C ALA A 101 2.94 0.24 1.43
N ALA A 102 4.24 -0.06 1.42
CA ALA A 102 5.15 0.22 2.53
C ALA A 102 5.05 1.67 3.01
N ARG A 103 5.18 2.63 2.09
CA ARG A 103 5.18 4.06 2.45
C ARG A 103 3.80 4.58 2.82
N PHE A 104 2.78 4.23 2.06
CA PHE A 104 1.43 4.74 2.27
C PHE A 104 0.80 4.19 3.56
N LEU A 105 0.96 2.88 3.82
CA LEU A 105 0.41 2.28 5.03
C LEU A 105 1.18 2.77 6.26
N THR A 106 2.50 2.90 6.22
CA THR A 106 3.27 3.47 7.34
C THR A 106 2.74 4.85 7.74
N VAL A 107 2.49 5.73 6.76
CA VAL A 107 1.92 7.06 7.05
C VAL A 107 0.49 6.95 7.59
N ALA A 108 -0.37 6.17 6.93
CA ALA A 108 -1.76 6.03 7.37
C ALA A 108 -1.86 5.50 8.81
N LEU A 109 -1.06 4.48 9.15
CA LEU A 109 -1.01 3.90 10.49
C LEU A 109 -0.45 4.89 11.53
N ALA A 110 0.57 5.67 11.14
CA ALA A 110 1.13 6.70 12.00
C ALA A 110 0.09 7.76 12.43
N PHE A 111 -0.83 8.12 11.55
CA PHE A 111 -1.88 9.11 11.84
C PHE A 111 -3.17 8.51 12.42
N ALA A 112 -3.40 7.22 12.26
CA ALA A 112 -4.59 6.56 12.80
C ALA A 112 -4.50 6.23 14.30
N GLY A 113 -3.29 6.22 14.86
CA GLY A 113 -3.04 5.75 16.23
C GLY A 113 -3.03 4.23 16.33
N GLY A 114 -2.39 3.69 17.38
CA GLY A 114 -2.27 2.25 17.61
C GLY A 114 -0.84 1.72 17.60
N ASN A 115 -0.72 0.39 17.63
CA ASN A 115 0.56 -0.32 17.67
C ASN A 115 0.61 -1.34 16.52
N TYR A 116 1.57 -1.19 15.65
CA TYR A 116 1.67 -1.99 14.44
C TYR A 116 3.06 -2.57 14.26
N TYR A 117 3.13 -3.85 13.93
CA TYR A 117 4.34 -4.48 13.43
C TYR A 117 4.30 -4.53 11.90
N LEU A 118 5.30 -3.90 11.28
CA LEU A 118 5.40 -3.85 9.83
C LEU A 118 6.61 -4.65 9.37
N ASP A 119 6.37 -5.58 8.45
CA ASP A 119 7.41 -6.37 7.82
C ASP A 119 7.31 -6.31 6.29
N ALA A 120 8.33 -6.81 5.61
CA ALA A 120 8.47 -6.77 4.17
C ALA A 120 9.24 -7.97 3.63
N SER A 121 9.26 -8.16 2.31
CA SER A 121 10.14 -9.12 1.67
C SER A 121 11.61 -8.77 1.89
N GLU A 122 12.50 -9.74 1.77
CA GLU A 122 13.95 -9.55 1.91
C GLU A 122 14.48 -8.43 0.99
N GLN A 123 13.97 -8.35 -0.24
CA GLN A 123 14.33 -7.30 -1.18
C GLN A 123 13.86 -5.91 -0.70
N MET A 124 12.68 -5.82 -0.09
CA MET A 124 12.15 -4.56 0.40
C MET A 124 12.79 -4.14 1.72
N ARG A 125 13.19 -5.08 2.59
CA ARG A 125 13.96 -4.81 3.81
C ARG A 125 15.27 -4.08 3.53
N LYS A 126 15.91 -4.33 2.37
CA LYS A 126 17.14 -3.63 1.93
C LYS A 126 16.92 -2.19 1.46
N ARG A 127 15.66 -1.75 1.35
CA ARG A 127 15.34 -0.39 0.89
C ARG A 127 15.14 0.54 2.08
N PRO A 128 15.86 1.67 2.14
CA PRO A 128 15.72 2.59 3.25
C PRO A 128 14.33 3.24 3.28
N MET A 129 13.79 3.36 4.49
CA MET A 129 12.57 4.09 4.79
C MET A 129 12.87 5.40 5.55
N GLU A 130 14.14 5.69 5.77
CA GLU A 130 14.65 6.78 6.61
C GLU A 130 13.96 8.14 6.38
N PRO A 131 13.80 8.65 5.14
CA PRO A 131 13.25 10.00 4.97
C PRO A 131 11.83 10.14 5.52
N ILE A 132 10.99 9.10 5.34
CA ILE A 132 9.61 9.16 5.80
C ILE A 132 9.51 8.89 7.31
N LEU A 133 10.30 7.95 7.84
CA LEU A 133 10.29 7.61 9.27
C LEU A 133 10.81 8.77 10.12
N LYS A 134 11.88 9.46 9.71
CA LYS A 134 12.38 10.65 10.37
C LYS A 134 11.38 11.82 10.41
N ILE A 135 10.56 11.97 9.38
CA ILE A 135 9.47 12.96 9.40
C ILE A 135 8.42 12.56 10.43
N LEU A 136 8.03 11.29 10.46
CA LEU A 136 7.03 10.80 11.41
C LEU A 136 7.53 10.86 12.86
N GLU A 137 8.81 10.61 13.13
CA GLU A 137 9.42 10.82 14.46
C GLU A 137 9.29 12.27 14.95
N LYS A 138 9.49 13.25 14.05
CA LYS A 138 9.27 14.67 14.37
C LYS A 138 7.81 15.00 14.71
N LEU A 139 6.88 14.13 14.29
CA LEU A 139 5.45 14.19 14.62
C LEU A 139 5.10 13.32 15.83
N ASN A 140 6.08 12.93 16.65
CA ASN A 140 5.93 12.12 17.85
C ASN A 140 5.44 10.68 17.61
N VAL A 141 5.61 10.14 16.42
CA VAL A 141 5.43 8.71 16.15
C VAL A 141 6.67 7.97 16.64
N LYS A 142 6.48 6.88 17.39
CA LYS A 142 7.57 6.07 17.92
C LYS A 142 7.82 4.87 17.03
N PHE A 143 9.10 4.60 16.77
CA PHE A 143 9.54 3.40 16.06
C PHE A 143 10.49 2.59 16.92
N ARG A 144 10.37 1.26 16.78
CA ARG A 144 11.35 0.30 17.32
C ARG A 144 11.81 -0.59 16.18
N PHE A 145 13.07 -0.46 15.81
CA PHE A 145 13.68 -1.24 14.74
C PHE A 145 14.19 -2.58 15.28
N ASN A 146 13.88 -3.66 14.60
CA ASN A 146 14.26 -5.01 15.05
C ASN A 146 15.64 -5.43 14.52
N ASN A 147 16.10 -4.83 13.43
CA ASN A 147 17.39 -5.12 12.81
C ASN A 147 18.15 -3.80 12.56
N GLU A 148 18.06 -3.24 11.38
CA GLU A 148 18.74 -2.02 10.95
C GLU A 148 17.81 -0.81 11.11
N GLU A 149 18.34 0.32 11.61
CA GLU A 149 17.55 1.54 11.77
C GLU A 149 16.97 2.01 10.42
N TYR A 150 15.72 2.47 10.47
CA TYR A 150 14.98 2.97 9.31
C TYR A 150 14.76 1.93 8.19
N HIS A 151 14.86 0.64 8.54
CA HIS A 151 14.57 -0.48 7.65
C HIS A 151 13.51 -1.41 8.27
N PHE A 152 12.82 -2.16 7.40
CA PHE A 152 11.95 -3.25 7.86
C PHE A 152 12.79 -4.40 8.46
N PRO A 153 12.24 -5.16 9.44
CA PRO A 153 10.96 -4.94 10.10
C PRO A 153 11.08 -3.93 11.24
N PHE A 154 9.98 -3.23 11.52
CA PHE A 154 9.88 -2.31 12.66
C PHE A 154 8.49 -2.31 13.28
N GLU A 155 8.44 -1.94 14.55
CA GLU A 155 7.21 -1.61 15.26
C GLU A 155 6.96 -0.10 15.16
N LEU A 156 5.70 0.27 14.95
CA LEU A 156 5.21 1.64 14.94
C LEU A 156 4.20 1.80 16.04
N SER A 157 4.39 2.80 16.92
CA SER A 157 3.43 3.19 17.94
C SER A 157 3.07 4.66 17.80
N SER A 158 1.80 4.96 17.75
CA SER A 158 1.28 6.31 17.60
C SER A 158 0.10 6.54 18.53
N GLN A 159 0.02 7.76 19.09
CA GLN A 159 -1.03 8.19 20.03
C GLN A 159 -1.84 9.36 19.44
N PHE A 160 -2.09 9.37 18.13
CA PHE A 160 -2.99 10.36 17.58
C PHE A 160 -4.42 10.06 18.08
N THR A 161 -5.00 11.04 18.77
CA THR A 161 -6.38 11.00 19.26
C THR A 161 -7.33 11.66 18.25
N GLU A 162 -8.62 11.32 18.28
CA GLU A 162 -9.65 11.77 17.33
C GLU A 162 -9.81 13.30 17.22
N ASP A 163 -9.26 14.07 18.17
CA ASP A 163 -9.35 15.53 18.20
C ASP A 163 -8.22 16.25 17.45
N GLY A 164 -7.35 15.50 16.76
CA GLY A 164 -6.22 16.10 16.01
C GLY A 164 -5.19 16.81 16.91
N SER A 165 -5.42 16.85 18.21
CA SER A 165 -4.46 17.37 19.18
C SER A 165 -3.53 16.23 19.58
N GLY A 166 -2.40 16.10 18.90
CA GLY A 166 -1.29 15.33 19.45
C GLY A 166 -0.97 15.93 20.82
N ARG A 167 -1.34 15.25 21.92
CA ARG A 167 -0.99 15.74 23.25
C ARG A 167 0.52 15.84 23.32
N ARG A 168 0.97 17.04 23.59
CA ARG A 168 2.36 17.40 23.90
C ARG A 168 2.86 16.69 25.15
#